data_46f14319364e81a99bf4c4df87bafb42
#
_entry.id   46f14319364e81a99bf4c4df87bafb42
#
_cell.length_a   1.000
_cell.length_b   1.000
_cell.length_c   1.000
_cell.angle_alpha   90.00
_cell.angle_beta   90.00
_cell.angle_gamma   90.00
#
_symmetry.space_group_name_H-M   'P 1'
#
loop_
_entity.id
_entity.type
_entity.pdbx_description
1 polymer ?
#
loop_
_entity_poly.entity_id
_entity_poly.type
_entity_poly.pdbx_seq_one_letter_code
_entity_poly.pdbx_strand_id
1 'polypeptide(L)'
;MGWYSKVSRDISEIPNAIVFFDKELIDAKQEVKLKGNIERASAEMPGIVEHRFNQLQEIEAILEYLNIELRRLRSSYFKQYLENYQRALSSRDVEKYVDGEADVVDYEKVINEFALIRNKWLGVLKALDQKQWQITNIVKLRVAGMEDATL
;
A
#
# COMPACT_ATOMS: atom_id res chain seq x y z
N MET A 1 -3.78 -3.75 17.93
CA MET A 1 -3.99 -2.43 17.31
C MET A 1 -3.30 -2.41 15.96
N GLY A 2 -4.05 -2.10 14.92
CA GLY A 2 -3.53 -2.04 13.56
C GLY A 2 -2.62 -0.83 13.32
N TRP A 3 -1.89 -0.87 12.21
CA TRP A 3 -0.94 0.19 11.87
C TRP A 3 -1.62 1.53 11.58
N TYR A 4 -2.80 1.53 10.98
CA TYR A 4 -3.56 2.76 10.82
C TYR A 4 -3.81 3.46 12.16
N SER A 5 -4.23 2.71 13.17
CA SER A 5 -4.48 3.26 14.50
C SER A 5 -3.19 3.78 15.15
N LYS A 6 -2.08 3.07 14.99
CA LYS A 6 -0.77 3.50 15.53
C LYS A 6 -0.31 4.80 14.86
N VAL A 7 -0.34 4.84 13.54
CA VAL A 7 0.12 6.01 12.77
C VAL A 7 -0.77 7.23 12.99
N SER A 8 -2.08 7.04 13.05
CA SER A 8 -3.01 8.16 13.26
C SER A 8 -2.91 8.78 14.67
N ARG A 9 -2.41 8.03 15.63
CA ARG A 9 -2.13 8.53 16.99
C ARG A 9 -0.75 9.15 17.12
N ASP A 10 0.22 8.60 16.40
CA ASP A 10 1.62 9.03 16.45
C ASP A 10 2.27 8.84 15.09
N ILE A 11 2.46 9.93 14.38
CA ILE A 11 3.04 9.92 13.03
C ILE A 11 4.48 9.40 13.02
N SER A 12 5.19 9.45 14.14
CA SER A 12 6.56 8.91 14.23
C SER A 12 6.61 7.39 14.07
N GLU A 13 5.44 6.71 14.07
CA GLU A 13 5.33 5.27 13.81
C GLU A 13 5.42 4.91 12.31
N ILE A 14 5.43 5.89 11.42
CA ILE A 14 5.50 5.64 9.97
C ILE A 14 6.68 4.76 9.56
N PRO A 15 7.94 5.01 10.00
CA PRO A 15 9.04 4.11 9.65
C PRO A 15 8.83 2.68 10.09
N ASN A 16 8.24 2.46 11.25
CA ASN A 16 7.92 1.13 11.77
C ASN A 16 6.84 0.43 10.92
N ALA A 17 5.85 1.19 10.47
CA ALA A 17 4.82 0.67 9.56
C ALA A 17 5.43 0.23 8.23
N ILE A 18 6.33 1.02 7.66
CA ILE A 18 7.04 0.69 6.41
C ILE A 18 7.82 -0.60 6.57
N VAL A 19 8.60 -0.74 7.65
CA VAL A 19 9.37 -1.96 7.94
C VAL A 19 8.44 -3.17 8.06
N PHE A 20 7.31 -3.02 8.73
CA PHE A 20 6.33 -4.10 8.87
C PHE A 20 5.79 -4.57 7.53
N PHE A 21 5.32 -3.64 6.69
CA PHE A 21 4.76 -4.00 5.39
C PHE A 21 5.82 -4.54 4.43
N ASP A 22 7.06 -4.07 4.49
CA ASP A 22 8.15 -4.62 3.69
C ASP A 22 8.44 -6.09 4.06
N LYS A 23 8.41 -6.43 5.35
CA LYS A 23 8.55 -7.81 5.82
C LYS A 23 7.38 -8.68 5.37
N GLU A 24 6.16 -8.19 5.52
CA GLU A 24 4.96 -8.89 5.09
C GLU A 24 4.96 -9.15 3.59
N LEU A 25 5.53 -8.23 2.80
CA LEU A 25 5.65 -8.39 1.36
C LEU A 25 6.52 -9.60 0.99
N ILE A 26 7.58 -9.89 1.76
CA ILE A 26 8.42 -11.07 1.54
C ILE A 26 7.59 -12.35 1.67
N ASP A 27 6.78 -12.46 2.72
CA ASP A 27 5.89 -13.60 2.94
C ASP A 27 4.81 -13.68 1.85
N ALA A 28 4.22 -12.54 1.49
CA ALA A 28 3.21 -12.48 0.43
C ALA A 28 3.74 -12.97 -0.91
N LYS A 29 4.99 -12.66 -1.26
CA LYS A 29 5.63 -13.15 -2.49
C LYS A 29 5.81 -14.66 -2.51
N GLN A 30 5.96 -15.31 -1.36
CA GLN A 30 5.98 -16.77 -1.28
C GLN A 30 4.58 -17.36 -1.47
N GLU A 31 3.57 -16.70 -0.94
CA GLU A 31 2.18 -17.16 -1.02
C GLU A 31 1.62 -17.14 -2.44
N VAL A 32 2.12 -16.29 -3.34
CA VAL A 32 1.69 -16.25 -4.73
C VAL A 32 2.21 -17.43 -5.55
N LYS A 33 3.23 -18.12 -5.06
CA LYS A 33 3.79 -19.28 -5.74
C LYS A 33 2.93 -20.51 -5.49
N LEU A 34 2.69 -21.29 -6.53
CA LEU A 34 1.99 -22.55 -6.39
C LEU A 34 3.02 -23.66 -6.10
N LYS A 35 2.96 -24.18 -4.87
CA LYS A 35 3.89 -25.21 -4.38
C LYS A 35 3.13 -26.33 -3.72
N GLY A 36 3.64 -27.56 -3.87
CA GLY A 36 3.15 -28.73 -3.14
C GLY A 36 1.76 -29.20 -3.57
N ASN A 37 0.91 -29.50 -2.60
CA ASN A 37 -0.37 -30.12 -2.82
C ASN A 37 -1.43 -29.10 -3.31
N ILE A 38 -2.08 -29.41 -4.43
CA ILE A 38 -3.11 -28.55 -5.03
C ILE A 38 -4.34 -28.39 -4.12
N GLU A 39 -4.76 -29.45 -3.43
CA GLU A 39 -5.91 -29.42 -2.53
C GLU A 39 -5.66 -28.44 -1.36
N ARG A 40 -4.47 -28.52 -0.79
CA ARG A 40 -4.05 -27.63 0.29
C ARG A 40 -3.95 -26.18 -0.19
N ALA A 41 -3.33 -25.98 -1.35
CA ALA A 41 -3.20 -24.66 -1.95
C ALA A 41 -4.57 -24.04 -2.20
N SER A 42 -5.52 -24.81 -2.74
CA SER A 42 -6.91 -24.37 -2.96
C SER A 42 -7.61 -24.04 -1.66
N ALA A 43 -7.43 -24.85 -0.63
CA ALA A 43 -8.07 -24.64 0.68
C ALA A 43 -7.57 -23.37 1.39
N GLU A 44 -6.29 -23.03 1.22
CA GLU A 44 -5.66 -21.88 1.86
C GLU A 44 -5.96 -20.54 1.15
N MET A 45 -6.36 -20.58 -0.13
CA MET A 45 -6.52 -19.38 -0.94
C MET A 45 -7.45 -18.31 -0.37
N PRO A 46 -8.68 -18.63 0.09
CA PRO A 46 -9.57 -17.60 0.62
C PRO A 46 -8.99 -16.85 1.82
N GLY A 47 -8.35 -17.57 2.73
CA GLY A 47 -7.73 -16.98 3.92
C GLY A 47 -6.54 -16.07 3.57
N ILE A 48 -5.72 -16.49 2.62
CA ILE A 48 -4.59 -15.70 2.14
C ILE A 48 -5.09 -14.41 1.47
N VAL A 49 -6.06 -14.52 0.58
CA VAL A 49 -6.62 -13.36 -0.14
C VAL A 49 -7.24 -12.36 0.83
N GLU A 50 -8.05 -12.83 1.77
CA GLU A 50 -8.66 -11.96 2.78
C GLU A 50 -7.58 -11.24 3.60
N HIS A 51 -6.59 -11.97 4.08
CA HIS A 51 -5.52 -11.40 4.88
C HIS A 51 -4.75 -10.31 4.13
N ARG A 52 -4.36 -10.59 2.90
CA ARG A 52 -3.61 -9.61 2.08
C ARG A 52 -4.46 -8.44 1.64
N PHE A 53 -5.73 -8.67 1.35
CA PHE A 53 -6.68 -7.60 1.06
C PHE A 53 -6.87 -6.66 2.25
N ASN A 54 -7.01 -7.20 3.46
CA ASN A 54 -7.13 -6.40 4.69
C ASN A 54 -5.88 -5.56 4.94
N GLN A 55 -4.70 -6.09 4.66
CA GLN A 55 -3.45 -5.32 4.74
C GLN A 55 -3.44 -4.18 3.72
N LEU A 56 -3.91 -4.41 2.49
CA LEU A 56 -4.05 -3.36 1.49
C LEU A 56 -4.99 -2.26 1.97
N GLN A 57 -6.12 -2.61 2.58
CA GLN A 57 -7.06 -1.62 3.13
C GLN A 57 -6.41 -0.75 4.20
N GLU A 58 -5.58 -1.35 5.04
CA GLU A 58 -4.85 -0.61 6.07
C GLU A 58 -3.79 0.31 5.45
N ILE A 59 -3.08 -0.15 4.44
CA ILE A 59 -2.12 0.68 3.68
C ILE A 59 -2.83 1.88 3.04
N GLU A 60 -3.97 1.66 2.42
CA GLU A 60 -4.76 2.73 1.79
C GLU A 60 -5.29 3.73 2.82
N ALA A 61 -5.71 3.26 3.99
CA ALA A 61 -6.16 4.14 5.07
C ALA A 61 -5.02 5.02 5.60
N ILE A 62 -3.81 4.48 5.75
CA ILE A 62 -2.62 5.24 6.15
C ILE A 62 -2.28 6.27 5.06
N LEU A 63 -2.33 5.88 3.80
CA LEU A 63 -2.04 6.77 2.68
C LEU A 63 -3.02 7.95 2.65
N GLU A 64 -4.30 7.70 2.84
CA GLU A 64 -5.31 8.77 2.92
C GLU A 64 -5.09 9.67 4.13
N TYR A 65 -4.77 9.10 5.28
CA TYR A 65 -4.42 9.88 6.48
C TYR A 65 -3.25 10.84 6.20
N LEU A 66 -2.21 10.36 5.55
CA LEU A 66 -1.04 11.17 5.19
C LEU A 66 -1.43 12.29 4.21
N ASN A 67 -2.28 12.01 3.24
CA ASN A 67 -2.77 13.02 2.31
C ASN A 67 -3.60 14.11 3.02
N ILE A 68 -4.41 13.73 3.99
CA ILE A 68 -5.17 14.68 4.81
C ILE A 68 -4.23 15.57 5.62
N GLU A 69 -3.24 14.99 6.27
CA GLU A 69 -2.26 15.75 7.06
C GLU A 69 -1.40 16.67 6.19
N LEU A 70 -1.02 16.22 5.00
CA LEU A 70 -0.30 17.07 4.03
C LEU A 70 -1.17 18.28 3.62
N ARG A 71 -2.43 18.04 3.33
CA ARG A 71 -3.38 19.09 2.96
C ARG A 71 -3.52 20.13 4.07
N ARG A 72 -3.60 19.68 5.32
CA ARG A 72 -3.66 20.54 6.49
C ARG A 72 -2.38 21.38 6.63
N LEU A 73 -1.23 20.76 6.48
CA LEU A 73 0.07 21.42 6.55
C LEU A 73 0.23 22.47 5.44
N ARG A 74 -0.12 22.13 4.21
CA ARG A 74 -0.08 23.06 3.07
C ARG A 74 -1.01 24.27 3.31
N SER A 75 -2.20 24.03 3.81
CA SER A 75 -3.15 25.10 4.14
C SER A 75 -2.61 26.03 5.22
N SER A 76 -1.95 25.48 6.23
CA SER A 76 -1.31 26.27 7.30
C SER A 76 -0.20 27.16 6.74
N TYR A 77 0.67 26.66 5.90
CA TYR A 77 1.72 27.45 5.26
C TYR A 77 1.15 28.50 4.30
N PHE A 78 0.14 28.15 3.53
CA PHE A 78 -0.53 29.08 2.63
C PHE A 78 -1.05 30.29 3.39
N LYS A 79 -1.70 30.06 4.52
CA LYS A 79 -2.21 31.10 5.39
C LYS A 79 -1.07 31.97 5.96
N GLN A 80 0.02 31.36 6.41
CA GLN A 80 1.19 32.08 6.93
C GLN A 80 1.80 33.00 5.88
N TYR A 81 1.95 32.54 4.64
CA TYR A 81 2.48 33.36 3.56
C TYR A 81 1.60 34.54 3.21
N LEU A 82 0.28 34.35 3.21
CA LEU A 82 -0.66 35.45 2.97
C LEU A 82 -0.68 36.49 4.07
N GLU A 83 -0.54 36.09 5.33
CA GLU A 83 -0.64 36.98 6.48
C GLU A 83 0.67 37.72 6.81
N ASN A 84 1.81 37.06 6.60
CA ASN A 84 3.10 37.54 7.13
C ASN A 84 4.00 38.22 6.08
N TYR A 85 3.65 38.17 4.81
CA TYR A 85 4.43 38.82 3.78
C TYR A 85 4.03 40.27 3.60
N GLN A 86 5.02 41.18 3.58
CA GLN A 86 4.81 42.62 3.39
C GLN A 86 4.34 42.98 1.98
N ARG A 87 4.58 42.12 1.01
CA ARG A 87 4.13 42.30 -0.38
C ARG A 87 2.94 41.39 -0.66
N ALA A 88 1.99 41.88 -1.45
CA ALA A 88 0.93 41.04 -1.97
C ALA A 88 1.52 39.95 -2.88
N LEU A 89 1.46 38.70 -2.44
CA LEU A 89 1.83 37.54 -3.23
C LEU A 89 0.62 37.03 -4.00
N SER A 90 0.81 36.64 -5.25
CA SER A 90 -0.25 35.91 -5.98
C SER A 90 -0.42 34.51 -5.36
N SER A 91 -1.62 33.92 -5.51
CA SER A 91 -1.86 32.55 -5.07
C SER A 91 -0.86 31.55 -5.67
N ARG A 92 -0.48 31.78 -6.92
CA ARG A 92 0.50 30.95 -7.62
C ARG A 92 1.89 31.01 -6.99
N ASP A 93 2.34 32.21 -6.58
CA ASP A 93 3.62 32.39 -5.93
C ASP A 93 3.61 31.74 -4.54
N VAL A 94 2.53 31.88 -3.78
CA VAL A 94 2.36 31.24 -2.47
C VAL A 94 2.42 29.72 -2.61
N GLU A 95 1.74 29.13 -3.60
CA GLU A 95 1.81 27.70 -3.86
C GLU A 95 3.24 27.19 -4.10
N LYS A 96 4.03 27.94 -4.86
CA LYS A 96 5.43 27.59 -5.11
C LYS A 96 6.26 27.57 -3.83
N TYR A 97 6.08 28.57 -2.96
CA TYR A 97 6.79 28.62 -1.67
C TYR A 97 6.34 27.48 -0.74
N VAL A 98 5.06 27.18 -0.70
CA VAL A 98 4.51 26.06 0.09
C VAL A 98 5.08 24.73 -0.42
N ASP A 99 5.15 24.52 -1.72
CA ASP A 99 5.71 23.30 -2.31
C ASP A 99 7.18 23.10 -1.96
N GLY A 100 7.92 24.15 -1.68
CA GLY A 100 9.34 24.09 -1.31
C GLY A 100 9.59 23.93 0.20
N GLU A 101 8.57 23.99 1.04
CA GLU A 101 8.74 23.82 2.48
C GLU A 101 9.25 22.41 2.81
N ALA A 102 10.25 22.33 3.70
CA ALA A 102 10.93 21.07 4.00
C ALA A 102 9.97 19.97 4.49
N ASP A 103 9.07 20.28 5.41
CA ASP A 103 8.09 19.32 5.93
C ASP A 103 7.04 18.93 4.91
N VAL A 104 6.66 19.81 3.99
CA VAL A 104 5.78 19.47 2.86
C VAL A 104 6.46 18.46 1.94
N VAL A 105 7.72 18.71 1.60
CA VAL A 105 8.54 17.80 0.78
C VAL A 105 8.70 16.44 1.47
N ASP A 106 8.95 16.43 2.77
CA ASP A 106 9.11 15.20 3.55
C ASP A 106 7.82 14.37 3.57
N TYR A 107 6.66 15.02 3.75
CA TYR A 107 5.36 14.34 3.64
C TYR A 107 5.14 13.73 2.26
N GLU A 108 5.46 14.45 1.20
CA GLU A 108 5.31 13.95 -0.16
C GLU A 108 6.20 12.73 -0.43
N LYS A 109 7.42 12.73 0.11
CA LYS A 109 8.33 11.57 0.01
C LYS A 109 7.74 10.34 0.72
N VAL A 110 7.20 10.52 1.92
CA VAL A 110 6.57 9.42 2.68
C VAL A 110 5.33 8.91 1.97
N ILE A 111 4.51 9.79 1.42
CA ILE A 111 3.34 9.44 0.62
C ILE A 111 3.76 8.59 -0.58
N ASN A 112 4.83 8.96 -1.27
CA ASN A 112 5.36 8.18 -2.39
C ASN A 112 5.83 6.78 -1.96
N GLU A 113 6.46 6.64 -0.81
CA GLU A 113 6.85 5.33 -0.26
C GLU A 113 5.62 4.45 0.01
N PHE A 114 4.58 4.99 0.64
CA PHE A 114 3.33 4.26 0.87
C PHE A 114 2.59 3.95 -0.42
N ALA A 115 2.60 4.85 -1.40
CA ALA A 115 2.02 4.59 -2.71
C ALA A 115 2.74 3.43 -3.42
N LEU A 116 4.07 3.33 -3.29
CA LEU A 116 4.84 2.21 -3.80
C LEU A 116 4.45 0.89 -3.11
N ILE A 117 4.34 0.91 -1.79
CA ILE A 117 3.89 -0.26 -1.01
C ILE A 117 2.49 -0.69 -1.46
N ARG A 118 1.55 0.25 -1.59
CA ARG A 118 0.20 -0.03 -2.09
C ARG A 118 0.24 -0.72 -3.45
N ASN A 119 1.04 -0.22 -4.37
CA ASN A 119 1.14 -0.79 -5.71
C ASN A 119 1.72 -2.21 -5.69
N LYS A 120 2.68 -2.47 -4.81
CA LYS A 120 3.21 -3.82 -4.60
C LYS A 120 2.14 -4.78 -4.06
N TRP A 121 1.29 -4.32 -3.14
CA TRP A 121 0.16 -5.10 -2.63
C TRP A 121 -0.90 -5.38 -3.68
N LEU A 122 -1.20 -4.40 -4.52
CA LEU A 122 -2.07 -4.62 -5.69
C LEU A 122 -1.51 -5.71 -6.60
N GLY A 123 -0.19 -5.71 -6.83
CA GLY A 123 0.50 -6.75 -7.58
C GLY A 123 0.37 -8.13 -6.92
N VAL A 124 0.50 -8.23 -5.61
CA VAL A 124 0.30 -9.47 -4.86
C VAL A 124 -1.13 -9.99 -5.05
N LEU A 125 -2.14 -9.14 -4.91
CA LEU A 125 -3.54 -9.56 -5.08
C LEU A 125 -3.83 -10.02 -6.51
N LYS A 126 -3.28 -9.35 -7.52
CA LYS A 126 -3.36 -9.82 -8.91
C LYS A 126 -2.70 -11.18 -9.08
N ALA A 127 -1.53 -11.39 -8.49
CA ALA A 127 -0.83 -12.67 -8.58
C ALA A 127 -1.60 -13.79 -7.87
N LEU A 128 -2.24 -13.51 -6.75
CA LEU A 128 -3.11 -14.47 -6.06
C LEU A 128 -4.32 -14.85 -6.91
N ASP A 129 -4.91 -13.90 -7.61
CA ASP A 129 -5.99 -14.17 -8.56
C ASP A 129 -5.53 -15.08 -9.70
N GLN A 130 -4.34 -14.82 -10.25
CA GLN A 130 -3.72 -15.70 -11.27
C GLN A 130 -3.42 -17.09 -10.70
N LYS A 131 -2.98 -17.18 -9.46
CA LYS A 131 -2.76 -18.47 -8.79
C LYS A 131 -4.05 -19.28 -8.69
N GLN A 132 -5.17 -18.64 -8.39
CA GLN A 132 -6.48 -19.31 -8.35
C GLN A 132 -6.85 -19.88 -9.72
N TRP A 133 -6.65 -19.11 -10.79
CA TRP A 133 -6.86 -19.60 -12.14
C TRP A 133 -5.93 -20.76 -12.50
N GLN A 134 -4.67 -20.69 -12.10
CA GLN A 134 -3.69 -21.75 -12.28
C GLN A 134 -4.14 -23.05 -11.61
N ILE A 135 -4.61 -22.99 -10.37
CA ILE A 135 -5.17 -24.14 -9.64
C ILE A 135 -6.35 -24.73 -10.41
N THR A 136 -7.29 -23.88 -10.82
CA THR A 136 -8.46 -24.32 -11.59
C THR A 136 -8.07 -25.03 -12.87
N ASN A 137 -7.11 -24.48 -13.62
CA ASN A 137 -6.64 -25.07 -14.87
C ASN A 137 -5.97 -26.43 -14.65
N ILE A 138 -5.12 -26.56 -13.63
CA ILE A 138 -4.46 -27.82 -13.29
C ILE A 138 -5.48 -28.89 -12.90
N VAL A 139 -6.48 -28.52 -12.11
CA VAL A 139 -7.58 -29.43 -11.73
C VAL A 139 -8.31 -29.94 -12.98
N LYS A 140 -8.63 -29.06 -13.93
CA LYS A 140 -9.27 -29.43 -15.20
C LYS A 140 -8.43 -30.41 -16.01
N LEU A 141 -7.13 -30.18 -16.09
CA LEU A 141 -6.20 -31.08 -16.80
C LEU A 141 -6.19 -32.47 -16.15
N ARG A 142 -6.16 -32.54 -14.82
CA ARG A 142 -6.17 -33.81 -14.09
C ARG A 142 -7.48 -34.57 -14.28
N VAL A 143 -8.61 -33.87 -14.25
CA VAL A 143 -9.94 -34.47 -14.52
C VAL A 143 -10.00 -35.03 -15.95
N ALA A 144 -9.35 -34.38 -16.90
CA ALA A 144 -9.27 -34.85 -18.28
C ALA A 144 -8.28 -36.03 -18.49
N GLY A 145 -7.67 -36.55 -17.43
CA GLY A 145 -6.72 -37.63 -17.47
C GLY A 145 -5.30 -37.24 -17.87
N MET A 146 -4.96 -35.94 -17.90
CA MET A 146 -3.63 -35.44 -18.17
C MET A 146 -2.82 -35.36 -16.85
N GLU A 147 -2.35 -36.53 -16.41
CA GLU A 147 -1.63 -36.66 -15.13
C GLU A 147 -0.22 -36.03 -15.16
N ASP A 148 0.29 -35.72 -16.35
CA ASP A 148 1.59 -35.08 -16.54
C ASP A 148 1.57 -33.56 -16.26
N ALA A 149 0.40 -32.99 -15.94
CA ALA A 149 0.28 -31.61 -15.56
C ALA A 149 0.84 -31.42 -14.14
N THR A 150 2.17 -31.35 -14.06
CA THR A 150 2.90 -31.11 -12.79
C THR A 150 3.31 -29.67 -12.65
N LEU A 151 3.53 -29.27 -11.40
CA LEU A 151 4.00 -27.94 -11.06
C LEU A 151 5.50 -27.79 -11.31
#